data_ba82af09db02a737c21351e4af9be045
#
_entry.id   ba82af09db02a737c21351e4af9be045
#
_cell.length_a   1.000
_cell.length_b   1.000
_cell.length_c   1.000
_cell.angle_alpha   90.00
_cell.angle_beta   90.00
_cell.angle_gamma   90.00
#
_symmetry.space_group_name_H-M   'P 1'
#
loop_
_entity.id
_entity.type
_entity.pdbx_description
1 polymer ?
#
loop_
_entity_poly.entity_id
_entity_poly.type
_entity_poly.pdbx_seq_one_letter_code
_entity_poly.pdbx_strand_id
1 'polypeptide(L)'
;MRVRGIDSEIYTDEDYLAAVQAVIAGFRDFQGCTLTEISYAGDETVQKEQEYILSFGDYDEGIVLLSSFTVDEHGGDGSLEPNGTYTRWGWYLARKNGG
;
A
#
# COMPACT_ATOMS: atom_id res chain seq x y z
N MET A 1 -13.21 3.50 6.28
CA MET A 1 -11.79 3.50 5.87
C MET A 1 -11.41 4.88 5.37
N ARG A 2 -10.25 5.36 5.73
CA ARG A 2 -9.81 6.71 5.36
C ARG A 2 -8.69 6.62 4.32
N VAL A 3 -8.86 7.30 3.20
CA VAL A 3 -7.80 7.46 2.19
C VAL A 3 -7.32 8.91 2.27
N ARG A 4 -6.06 9.09 2.66
CA ARG A 4 -5.48 10.43 2.75
C ARG A 4 -5.18 10.96 1.35
N GLY A 5 -5.21 12.28 1.19
CA GLY A 5 -4.81 12.92 -0.04
C GLY A 5 -3.31 12.74 -0.30
N ILE A 6 -2.92 12.92 -1.55
CA ILE A 6 -1.51 12.83 -1.95
C ILE A 6 -0.93 14.23 -2.15
N ASP A 7 0.32 14.40 -1.71
CA ASP A 7 1.13 15.57 -2.01
C ASP A 7 2.39 15.08 -2.70
N SER A 8 2.42 15.13 -4.01
CA SER A 8 3.48 14.54 -4.81
C SER A 8 3.80 15.40 -6.03
N GLU A 9 5.08 15.48 -6.37
CA GLU A 9 5.56 16.09 -7.62
C GLU A 9 5.76 15.02 -8.71
N ILE A 10 5.65 13.74 -8.36
CA ILE A 10 5.89 12.61 -9.26
C ILE A 10 4.59 12.03 -9.77
N TYR A 11 3.56 11.92 -8.91
CA TYR A 11 2.31 11.24 -9.21
C TYR A 11 1.13 12.18 -9.14
N THR A 12 0.14 11.92 -10.02
CA THR A 12 -1.15 12.60 -10.01
C THR A 12 -2.09 11.92 -9.02
N ASP A 13 -3.22 12.58 -8.72
CA ASP A 13 -4.28 11.97 -7.92
C ASP A 13 -4.80 10.67 -8.56
N GLU A 14 -4.89 10.65 -9.91
CA GLU A 14 -5.33 9.46 -10.64
C GLU A 14 -4.37 8.29 -10.47
N ASP A 15 -3.07 8.56 -10.55
CA ASP A 15 -2.04 7.54 -10.32
C ASP A 15 -2.18 6.94 -8.91
N TYR A 16 -2.34 7.81 -7.93
CA TYR A 16 -2.47 7.40 -6.54
C TYR A 16 -3.75 6.58 -6.32
N LEU A 17 -4.89 7.02 -6.87
CA LEU A 17 -6.15 6.30 -6.69
C LEU A 17 -6.10 4.91 -7.34
N ALA A 18 -5.43 4.77 -8.47
CA ALA A 18 -5.22 3.46 -9.08
C ALA A 18 -4.41 2.54 -8.16
N ALA A 19 -3.37 3.07 -7.53
CA ALA A 19 -2.57 2.31 -6.57
C ALA A 19 -3.40 1.95 -5.32
N VAL A 20 -4.22 2.87 -4.82
CA VAL A 20 -5.13 2.62 -3.69
C VAL A 20 -6.06 1.45 -3.99
N GLN A 21 -6.63 1.41 -5.20
CA GLN A 21 -7.50 0.29 -5.61
C GLN A 21 -6.74 -1.04 -5.61
N ALA A 22 -5.48 -1.03 -6.04
CA ALA A 22 -4.66 -2.24 -6.01
C ALA A 22 -4.40 -2.71 -4.58
N VAL A 23 -4.14 -1.80 -3.65
CA VAL A 23 -3.97 -2.13 -2.23
C VAL A 23 -5.25 -2.72 -1.66
N ILE A 24 -6.40 -2.11 -1.94
CA ILE A 24 -7.70 -2.62 -1.46
C ILE A 24 -7.94 -4.04 -1.98
N ALA A 25 -7.64 -4.29 -3.25
CA ALA A 25 -7.80 -5.62 -3.84
C ALA A 25 -6.86 -6.64 -3.18
N GLY A 26 -5.60 -6.28 -2.98
CA GLY A 26 -4.62 -7.16 -2.32
C GLY A 26 -4.95 -7.41 -0.85
N PHE A 27 -5.53 -6.42 -0.19
CA PHE A 27 -5.89 -6.54 1.23
C PHE A 27 -7.01 -7.56 1.49
N ARG A 28 -7.77 -7.91 0.47
CA ARG A 28 -8.83 -8.94 0.59
C ARG A 28 -8.28 -10.28 1.05
N ASP A 29 -7.00 -10.55 0.82
CA ASP A 29 -6.34 -11.79 1.25
C ASP A 29 -5.94 -11.77 2.74
N PHE A 30 -6.08 -10.63 3.40
CA PHE A 30 -5.78 -10.46 4.82
C PHE A 30 -7.00 -10.86 5.65
N GLN A 31 -7.16 -12.15 5.91
CA GLN A 31 -8.29 -12.68 6.65
C GLN A 31 -8.34 -12.10 8.06
N GLY A 32 -9.55 -11.74 8.51
CA GLY A 32 -9.77 -11.24 9.87
C GLY A 32 -9.21 -9.85 10.12
N CYS A 33 -8.82 -9.12 9.07
CA CYS A 33 -8.27 -7.77 9.19
C CYS A 33 -9.21 -6.75 8.56
N THR A 34 -9.25 -5.55 9.14
CA THR A 34 -10.06 -4.45 8.65
C THR A 34 -9.15 -3.28 8.32
N LEU A 35 -9.10 -2.92 7.05
CA LEU A 35 -8.30 -1.78 6.58
C LEU A 35 -8.93 -0.48 7.06
N THR A 36 -8.14 0.37 7.74
CA THR A 36 -8.63 1.60 8.36
C THR A 36 -8.13 2.86 7.67
N GLU A 37 -6.93 2.83 7.10
CA GLU A 37 -6.34 4.01 6.46
C GLU A 37 -5.36 3.61 5.37
N ILE A 38 -5.29 4.42 4.31
CA ILE A 38 -4.26 4.34 3.28
C ILE A 38 -3.69 5.73 3.07
N SER A 39 -2.37 5.83 2.94
CA SER A 39 -1.67 7.07 2.64
C SER A 39 -0.50 6.82 1.70
N TYR A 40 -0.03 7.90 1.08
CA TYR A 40 1.17 7.86 0.25
C TYR A 40 2.41 7.99 1.13
N ALA A 41 3.43 7.18 0.85
CA ALA A 41 4.64 7.16 1.68
C ALA A 41 5.55 8.38 1.49
N GLY A 42 5.37 9.12 0.40
CA GLY A 42 6.16 10.31 0.10
C GLY A 42 7.13 10.10 -1.06
N ASP A 43 7.42 11.17 -1.80
CA ASP A 43 8.30 11.12 -2.97
C ASP A 43 9.70 10.66 -2.60
N GLU A 44 10.22 11.10 -1.46
CA GLU A 44 11.55 10.69 -1.01
C GLU A 44 11.65 9.18 -0.80
N THR A 45 10.65 8.60 -0.15
CA THR A 45 10.61 7.15 0.08
C THR A 45 10.53 6.40 -1.24
N VAL A 46 9.66 6.87 -2.15
CA VAL A 46 9.49 6.24 -3.46
C VAL A 46 10.80 6.28 -4.25
N GLN A 47 11.50 7.40 -4.24
CA GLN A 47 12.77 7.54 -4.95
C GLN A 47 13.83 6.58 -4.40
N LYS A 48 13.90 6.40 -3.09
CA LYS A 48 14.82 5.47 -2.47
C LYS A 48 14.52 4.02 -2.80
N GLU A 49 13.24 3.68 -2.91
CA GLU A 49 12.80 2.31 -3.14
C GLU A 49 12.57 1.98 -4.63
N GLN A 50 12.74 2.95 -5.51
CA GLN A 50 12.43 2.78 -6.94
C GLN A 50 13.22 1.63 -7.57
N GLU A 51 14.50 1.56 -7.31
CA GLU A 51 15.35 0.50 -7.85
C GLU A 51 14.90 -0.88 -7.36
N TYR A 52 14.56 -0.98 -6.09
CA TYR A 52 14.05 -2.21 -5.49
C TYR A 52 12.74 -2.65 -6.14
N ILE A 53 11.81 -1.71 -6.30
CA ILE A 53 10.49 -2.01 -6.90
C ILE A 53 10.65 -2.47 -8.35
N LEU A 54 11.49 -1.78 -9.12
CA LEU A 54 11.71 -2.12 -10.51
C LEU A 54 12.42 -3.45 -10.69
N SER A 55 13.09 -3.94 -9.64
CA SER A 55 13.72 -5.27 -9.67
C SER A 55 12.72 -6.42 -9.63
N PHE A 56 11.44 -6.15 -9.33
CA PHE A 56 10.39 -7.19 -9.30
C PHE A 56 10.11 -7.79 -10.68
N GLY A 57 10.43 -7.08 -11.74
CA GLY A 57 10.20 -7.52 -13.09
C GLY A 57 10.41 -6.40 -14.10
N ASP A 58 9.81 -6.53 -15.28
CA ASP A 58 9.91 -5.55 -16.35
C ASP A 58 8.86 -4.46 -16.17
N TYR A 59 9.12 -3.54 -15.23
CA TYR A 59 8.24 -2.43 -14.89
C TYR A 59 8.90 -1.09 -15.17
N ASP A 60 8.08 -0.06 -15.42
CA ASP A 60 8.56 1.28 -15.74
C ASP A 60 8.58 2.20 -14.51
N GLU A 61 7.72 1.92 -13.52
CA GLU A 61 7.51 2.84 -12.42
C GLU A 61 6.99 2.10 -11.19
N GLY A 62 7.36 2.60 -10.01
CA GLY A 62 6.88 2.05 -8.75
C GLY A 62 6.37 3.12 -7.81
N ILE A 63 5.47 2.75 -6.92
CA ILE A 63 4.91 3.63 -5.88
C ILE A 63 4.86 2.88 -4.56
N VAL A 64 5.02 3.60 -3.46
CA VAL A 64 4.93 3.04 -2.10
C VAL A 64 3.76 3.69 -1.37
N LEU A 65 2.84 2.88 -0.90
CA LEU A 65 1.73 3.32 -0.05
C LEU A 65 1.89 2.74 1.34
N LEU A 66 1.31 3.42 2.32
CA LEU A 66 1.26 2.95 3.70
C LEU A 66 -0.18 2.71 4.08
N SER A 67 -0.42 1.66 4.84
CA SER A 67 -1.75 1.32 5.33
C SER A 67 -1.75 1.10 6.82
N SER A 68 -2.92 1.25 7.42
CA SER A 68 -3.19 0.88 8.80
C SER A 68 -4.38 -0.07 8.80
N PHE A 69 -4.35 -1.06 9.67
CA PHE A 69 -5.47 -2.01 9.79
C PHE A 69 -5.55 -2.58 11.20
N THR A 70 -6.73 -3.08 11.53
CA THR A 70 -6.98 -3.78 12.80
C THR A 70 -7.16 -5.26 12.53
N VAL A 71 -6.86 -6.06 13.54
CA VAL A 71 -6.92 -7.52 13.47
C VAL A 71 -8.01 -8.02 14.42
N ASP A 72 -8.70 -9.09 14.04
CA ASP A 72 -9.75 -9.67 14.85
C ASP A 72 -9.19 -10.43 16.08
N GLU A 73 -10.08 -11.03 16.86
CA GLU A 73 -9.71 -11.77 18.08
C GLU A 73 -8.93 -13.06 17.81
N HIS A 74 -8.92 -13.53 16.55
CA HIS A 74 -8.25 -14.75 16.14
C HIS A 74 -6.84 -14.50 15.58
N GLY A 75 -6.42 -13.24 15.48
CA GLY A 75 -5.13 -12.89 14.89
C GLY A 75 -5.12 -13.04 13.37
N GLY A 76 -6.24 -12.74 12.69
CA GLY A 76 -6.38 -12.94 11.26
C GLY A 76 -6.38 -14.42 10.90
N ASP A 77 -5.36 -14.84 10.16
CA ASP A 77 -5.15 -16.25 9.82
C ASP A 77 -4.36 -17.01 10.91
N GLY A 78 -4.11 -16.37 12.03
CA GLY A 78 -3.34 -16.92 13.15
C GLY A 78 -1.89 -16.43 13.20
N SER A 79 -1.43 -15.70 12.20
CA SER A 79 -0.04 -15.20 12.14
C SER A 79 0.13 -13.80 12.70
N LEU A 80 -0.97 -13.09 12.99
CA LEU A 80 -0.95 -11.72 13.48
C LEU A 80 -1.36 -11.66 14.95
N GLU A 81 -1.11 -10.53 15.59
CA GLU A 81 -1.48 -10.34 16.98
C GLU A 81 -3.00 -10.17 17.13
N PRO A 82 -3.69 -11.02 17.93
CA PRO A 82 -5.13 -10.88 18.14
C PRO A 82 -5.50 -9.49 18.67
N ASN A 83 -6.53 -8.90 18.11
CA ASN A 83 -6.99 -7.55 18.44
C ASN A 83 -5.94 -6.46 18.27
N GLY A 84 -4.88 -6.75 17.52
CA GLY A 84 -3.80 -5.81 17.27
C GLY A 84 -4.18 -4.72 16.27
N THR A 85 -3.39 -3.65 16.28
CA THR A 85 -3.48 -2.58 15.28
C THR A 85 -2.11 -2.41 14.67
N TYR A 86 -2.05 -2.49 13.34
CA TYR A 86 -0.83 -2.29 12.58
C TYR A 86 -0.90 -0.97 11.85
N THR A 87 0.18 -0.19 11.93
CA THR A 87 0.29 1.10 11.25
C THR A 87 1.54 1.09 10.36
N ARG A 88 1.55 1.95 9.33
CA ARG A 88 2.68 2.10 8.41
C ARG A 88 3.08 0.79 7.74
N TRP A 89 2.10 -0.04 7.44
CA TRP A 89 2.32 -1.29 6.70
C TRP A 89 2.53 -0.94 5.23
N GLY A 90 3.73 -1.20 4.74
CA GLY A 90 4.14 -0.77 3.41
C GLY A 90 3.62 -1.65 2.29
N TRP A 91 3.19 -1.01 1.21
CA TRP A 91 2.79 -1.66 -0.04
C TRP A 91 3.66 -1.13 -1.16
N TYR A 92 4.40 -2.02 -1.79
CA TYR A 92 5.30 -1.69 -2.90
C TYR A 92 4.64 -2.15 -4.19
N LEU A 93 4.26 -1.20 -5.04
CA LEU A 93 3.49 -1.44 -6.24
C LEU A 93 4.29 -1.02 -7.46
N ALA A 94 4.16 -1.77 -8.54
CA ALA A 94 4.85 -1.46 -9.79
C ALA A 94 3.86 -1.48 -10.94
N ARG A 95 4.12 -0.66 -11.95
CA ARG A 95 3.30 -0.61 -13.16
C ARG A 95 4.16 -0.51 -14.42
N LYS A 96 3.57 -0.84 -15.55
CA LYS A 96 4.19 -0.75 -16.85
C LYS A 96 3.30 0.04 -17.79
N ASN A 97 3.89 1.05 -18.45
CA ASN A 97 3.21 1.89 -19.46
C ASN A 97 1.87 2.46 -18.99
N GLY A 98 1.84 2.96 -17.75
CA GLY A 98 0.64 3.58 -17.22
C GLY A 98 -0.49 2.62 -16.89
N GLY A 99 -0.22 1.34 -16.85
CA GLY A 99 -1.20 0.29 -16.56
C GLY A 99 -1.57 0.11 -15.10
#